data_c22ac552f5b930f7401222acb39f74c4
#
_entry.id   c22ac552f5b930f7401222acb39f74c4
#
_cell.length_a   1.000
_cell.length_b   1.000
_cell.length_c   1.000
_cell.angle_alpha   90.00
_cell.angle_beta   90.00
_cell.angle_gamma   90.00
#
_symmetry.space_group_name_H-M   'P 1'
#
loop_
_entity.id
_entity.type
_entity.pdbx_description
1 polymer ?
#
loop_
_entity_poly.entity_id
_entity_poly.type
_entity_poly.pdbx_seq_one_letter_code
_entity_poly.pdbx_strand_id
1 'polypeptide(L)'
;MRAVDTNLIVRALVRDDAAQAAAAEAVLANEPVFIPVTVMLELEWVLRSRYGFEPDKLSQAFTLLCALPNLTVGEAAAVHQAAARLAKGWDFADALHHALSEGCVDFLSFDDHLVKRAARSSPKAFPPIRKP
;
A
#
# COMPACT_ATOMS: atom_id res chain seq x y z
N MET A 1 19.17 0.46 10.94
CA MET A 1 17.87 0.18 10.30
C MET A 1 18.04 -0.89 9.25
N ARG A 2 17.16 -1.87 9.20
CA ARG A 2 17.17 -2.93 8.19
C ARG A 2 16.04 -2.74 7.22
N ALA A 3 16.29 -2.96 5.93
CA ALA A 3 15.23 -3.04 4.94
C ALA A 3 14.74 -4.48 4.82
N VAL A 4 13.47 -4.65 4.51
CA VAL A 4 12.85 -5.98 4.34
C VAL A 4 12.12 -6.07 3.00
N ASP A 5 12.00 -7.29 2.50
CA ASP A 5 11.26 -7.56 1.28
C ASP A 5 9.80 -7.96 1.56
N THR A 6 9.06 -8.15 0.50
CA THR A 6 7.64 -8.49 0.56
C THR A 6 7.40 -9.79 1.30
N ASN A 7 8.21 -10.82 1.04
CA ASN A 7 7.96 -12.15 1.58
C ASN A 7 8.09 -12.18 3.10
N LEU A 8 9.01 -11.42 3.67
CA LEU A 8 9.16 -11.32 5.12
C LEU A 8 7.87 -10.79 5.76
N ILE A 9 7.29 -9.74 5.18
CA ILE A 9 6.05 -9.16 5.71
C ILE A 9 4.88 -10.12 5.53
N VAL A 10 4.79 -10.80 4.38
CA VAL A 10 3.75 -11.81 4.14
C VAL A 10 3.81 -12.91 5.22
N ARG A 11 5.00 -13.40 5.53
CA ARG A 11 5.16 -14.45 6.58
C ARG A 11 4.67 -13.97 7.94
N ALA A 12 4.93 -12.73 8.30
CA ALA A 12 4.45 -12.16 9.55
C ALA A 12 2.93 -11.99 9.59
N LEU A 13 2.32 -11.58 8.48
CA LEU A 13 0.88 -11.30 8.42
C LEU A 13 0.04 -12.57 8.23
N VAL A 14 0.46 -13.47 7.36
CA VAL A 14 -0.32 -14.68 7.00
C VAL A 14 -0.09 -15.81 7.98
N ARG A 15 1.16 -15.99 8.45
CA ARG A 15 1.55 -16.99 9.47
C ARG A 15 1.28 -18.44 9.05
N ASP A 16 1.39 -18.74 7.77
CA ASP A 16 1.22 -20.10 7.23
C ASP A 16 2.45 -20.99 7.38
N ASP A 17 3.60 -20.41 7.74
CA ASP A 17 4.83 -21.12 8.10
C ASP A 17 5.26 -20.63 9.49
N ALA A 18 5.10 -21.47 10.51
CA ALA A 18 5.30 -21.05 11.90
C ALA A 18 6.73 -20.57 12.20
N ALA A 19 7.74 -21.24 11.65
CA ALA A 19 9.13 -20.86 11.87
C ALA A 19 9.48 -19.53 11.20
N GLN A 20 9.06 -19.34 9.94
CA GLN A 20 9.28 -18.10 9.21
C GLN A 20 8.48 -16.94 9.79
N ALA A 21 7.24 -17.19 10.22
CA ALA A 21 6.42 -16.19 10.89
C ALA A 21 7.09 -15.68 12.17
N ALA A 22 7.59 -16.59 13.01
CA ALA A 22 8.28 -16.21 14.24
C ALA A 22 9.54 -15.39 13.97
N ALA A 23 10.33 -15.80 12.97
CA ALA A 23 11.55 -15.08 12.58
C ALA A 23 11.22 -13.67 12.04
N ALA A 24 10.20 -13.58 11.19
CA ALA A 24 9.74 -12.28 10.62
C ALA A 24 9.23 -11.36 11.72
N GLU A 25 8.40 -11.87 12.61
CA GLU A 25 7.86 -11.08 13.73
C GLU A 25 8.97 -10.58 14.65
N ALA A 26 9.98 -11.39 14.91
CA ALA A 26 11.12 -10.99 15.74
C ALA A 26 11.86 -9.79 15.13
N VAL A 27 12.05 -9.79 13.82
CA VAL A 27 12.65 -8.66 13.11
C VAL A 27 11.76 -7.42 13.21
N LEU A 28 10.47 -7.55 12.89
CA LEU A 28 9.55 -6.42 12.86
C LEU A 28 9.29 -5.82 14.27
N ALA A 29 9.39 -6.62 15.32
CA ALA A 29 9.12 -6.16 16.68
C ALA A 29 10.33 -5.54 17.38
N ASN A 30 11.54 -5.99 17.07
CA ASN A 30 12.71 -5.71 17.89
C ASN A 30 13.73 -4.76 17.25
N GLU A 31 13.57 -4.41 15.99
CA GLU A 31 14.56 -3.63 15.25
C GLU A 31 13.89 -2.48 14.49
N PRO A 32 14.61 -1.36 14.27
CA PRO A 32 14.15 -0.36 13.29
C PRO A 32 14.17 -0.97 11.88
N VAL A 33 13.03 -0.94 11.20
CA VAL A 33 12.83 -1.58 9.90
C VAL A 33 12.31 -0.55 8.88
N PHE A 34 12.89 -0.57 7.69
CA PHE A 34 12.42 0.19 6.54
C PHE A 34 11.72 -0.72 5.54
N ILE A 35 10.53 -0.31 5.12
CA ILE A 35 9.75 -1.00 4.09
C ILE A 35 9.69 -0.09 2.86
N PRO A 36 10.37 -0.44 1.76
CA PRO A 36 10.29 0.35 0.53
C PRO A 36 8.87 0.46 0.00
N VAL A 37 8.53 1.58 -0.63
CA VAL A 37 7.20 1.77 -1.21
C VAL A 37 6.86 0.71 -2.27
N THR A 38 7.85 0.24 -3.01
CA THR A 38 7.70 -0.85 -3.98
C THR A 38 7.32 -2.16 -3.33
N VAL A 39 7.81 -2.41 -2.11
CA VAL A 39 7.40 -3.57 -1.31
C VAL A 39 5.94 -3.45 -0.89
N MET A 40 5.49 -2.28 -0.48
CA MET A 40 4.07 -2.06 -0.15
C MET A 40 3.16 -2.32 -1.37
N LEU A 41 3.58 -1.89 -2.55
CA LEU A 41 2.86 -2.13 -3.80
C LEU A 41 2.72 -3.63 -4.09
N GLU A 42 3.82 -4.36 -4.01
CA GLU A 42 3.84 -5.80 -4.23
C GLU A 42 3.06 -6.56 -3.14
N LEU A 43 3.17 -6.12 -1.90
CA LEU A 43 2.47 -6.72 -0.75
C LEU A 43 0.96 -6.73 -0.96
N GLU A 44 0.38 -5.62 -1.42
CA GLU A 44 -1.05 -5.56 -1.72
C GLU A 44 -1.43 -6.62 -2.76
N TRP A 45 -0.68 -6.70 -3.84
CA TRP A 45 -0.96 -7.65 -4.91
C TRP A 45 -0.87 -9.10 -4.42
N VAL A 46 0.15 -9.45 -3.63
CA VAL A 46 0.34 -10.80 -3.09
C VAL A 46 -0.78 -11.18 -2.13
N LEU A 47 -1.09 -10.31 -1.17
CA LEU A 47 -2.14 -10.58 -0.19
C LEU A 47 -3.51 -10.73 -0.84
N ARG A 48 -3.81 -9.92 -1.84
CA ARG A 48 -5.07 -9.98 -2.59
C ARG A 48 -5.14 -11.19 -3.50
N SER A 49 -4.12 -11.41 -4.34
CA SER A 49 -4.17 -12.41 -5.40
C SER A 49 -3.89 -13.82 -4.91
N ARG A 50 -3.01 -14.00 -3.92
CA ARG A 50 -2.63 -15.33 -3.42
C ARG A 50 -3.35 -15.73 -2.14
N TYR A 51 -3.72 -14.76 -1.30
CA TYR A 51 -4.31 -15.05 0.00
C TYR A 51 -5.74 -14.55 0.14
N GLY A 52 -6.30 -13.95 -0.90
CA GLY A 52 -7.71 -13.54 -0.94
C GLY A 52 -8.11 -12.45 0.05
N PHE A 53 -7.17 -11.60 0.45
CA PHE A 53 -7.48 -10.49 1.34
C PHE A 53 -8.46 -9.53 0.66
N GLU A 54 -9.56 -9.23 1.35
CA GLU A 54 -10.52 -8.23 0.91
C GLU A 54 -10.00 -6.81 1.14
N PRO A 55 -10.55 -5.80 0.42
CA PRO A 55 -10.08 -4.41 0.52
C PRO A 55 -10.01 -3.87 1.94
N ASP A 56 -11.00 -4.12 2.78
CA ASP A 56 -11.01 -3.63 4.15
C ASP A 56 -9.88 -4.23 4.98
N LYS A 57 -9.61 -5.52 4.81
CA LYS A 57 -8.53 -6.21 5.51
C LYS A 57 -7.17 -5.70 5.06
N LEU A 58 -6.99 -5.46 3.76
CA LEU A 58 -5.78 -4.87 3.20
C LEU A 58 -5.55 -3.46 3.77
N SER A 59 -6.58 -2.63 3.75
CA SER A 59 -6.51 -1.26 4.27
C SER A 59 -6.13 -1.24 5.75
N GLN A 60 -6.71 -2.11 6.55
CA GLN A 60 -6.38 -2.25 7.98
C GLN A 60 -4.94 -2.68 8.20
N ALA A 61 -4.46 -3.67 7.45
CA ALA A 61 -3.08 -4.15 7.55
C ALA A 61 -2.08 -3.04 7.22
N PHE A 62 -2.34 -2.28 6.17
CA PHE A 62 -1.45 -1.19 5.74
C PHE A 62 -1.45 -0.02 6.71
N THR A 63 -2.61 0.34 7.24
CA THR A 63 -2.73 1.35 8.29
C THR A 63 -1.93 0.94 9.53
N LEU A 64 -2.02 -0.34 9.92
CA LEU A 64 -1.26 -0.88 11.03
C LEU A 64 0.25 -0.79 10.80
N LEU A 65 0.73 -1.22 9.62
CA LEU A 65 2.16 -1.16 9.29
C LEU A 65 2.69 0.28 9.34
N CYS A 66 1.92 1.24 8.84
CA CYS A 66 2.29 2.66 8.88
C CYS A 66 2.28 3.24 10.30
N ALA A 67 1.56 2.63 11.24
CA ALA A 67 1.41 3.11 12.60
C ALA A 67 2.44 2.52 13.59
N LEU A 68 3.08 1.41 13.26
CA LEU A 68 4.05 0.77 14.16
C LEU A 68 5.31 1.63 14.30
N PRO A 69 5.73 1.97 15.54
CA PRO A 69 6.75 3.01 15.75
C PRO A 69 8.15 2.62 15.27
N ASN A 70 8.48 1.35 15.20
CA ASN A 70 9.77 0.87 14.72
C ASN A 70 9.80 0.60 13.20
N LEU A 71 8.66 0.70 12.53
CA LEU A 71 8.57 0.54 11.08
C LEU A 71 8.54 1.91 10.41
N THR A 72 9.38 2.09 9.41
CA THR A 72 9.37 3.26 8.52
C THR A 72 8.96 2.79 7.13
N VAL A 73 7.75 3.16 6.73
CA VAL A 73 7.26 2.87 5.38
C VAL A 73 7.70 3.98 4.44
N GLY A 74 8.35 3.60 3.33
CA GLY A 74 8.72 4.55 2.30
C GLY A 74 7.48 5.21 1.72
N GLU A 75 7.51 6.54 1.55
CA GLU A 75 6.36 7.32 1.07
C GLU A 75 5.09 7.05 1.91
N ALA A 76 5.23 7.03 3.23
CA ALA A 76 4.18 6.62 4.17
C ALA A 76 2.87 7.40 3.96
N ALA A 77 2.93 8.70 3.71
CA ALA A 77 1.74 9.53 3.48
C ALA A 77 0.98 9.07 2.24
N ALA A 78 1.68 8.77 1.14
CA ALA A 78 1.07 8.28 -0.09
C ALA A 78 0.48 6.87 0.09
N VAL A 79 1.19 5.99 0.81
CA VAL A 79 0.70 4.64 1.13
C VAL A 79 -0.56 4.72 1.98
N HIS A 80 -0.58 5.56 3.00
CA HIS A 80 -1.74 5.74 3.86
C HIS A 80 -2.96 6.25 3.08
N GLN A 81 -2.76 7.22 2.19
CA GLN A 81 -3.81 7.72 1.31
C GLN A 81 -4.34 6.66 0.36
N ALA A 82 -3.44 5.87 -0.24
CA ALA A 82 -3.83 4.79 -1.15
C ALA A 82 -4.61 3.69 -0.39
N ALA A 83 -4.21 3.35 0.82
CA ALA A 83 -4.93 2.39 1.66
C ALA A 83 -6.35 2.86 2.00
N ALA A 84 -6.52 4.13 2.31
CA ALA A 84 -7.84 4.71 2.58
C ALA A 84 -8.75 4.65 1.34
N ARG A 85 -8.20 4.93 0.17
CA ARG A 85 -8.94 4.86 -1.10
C ARG A 85 -9.24 3.43 -1.53
N LEU A 86 -8.35 2.48 -1.22
CA LEU A 86 -8.60 1.06 -1.44
C LEU A 86 -9.88 0.62 -0.72
N ALA A 87 -10.07 1.02 0.53
CA ALA A 87 -11.29 0.73 1.28
C ALA A 87 -12.55 1.32 0.64
N LYS A 88 -12.41 2.37 -0.18
CA LYS A 88 -13.50 3.01 -0.93
C LYS A 88 -13.68 2.46 -2.34
N GLY A 89 -12.95 1.40 -2.69
CA GLY A 89 -13.09 0.71 -3.97
C GLY A 89 -12.09 1.10 -5.05
N TRP A 90 -11.08 1.93 -4.75
CA TRP A 90 -10.01 2.20 -5.69
C TRP A 90 -9.08 1.00 -5.83
N ASP A 91 -8.52 0.80 -7.03
CA ASP A 91 -7.35 -0.05 -7.20
C ASP A 91 -6.17 0.56 -6.42
N PHE A 92 -5.45 -0.26 -5.65
CA PHE A 92 -4.39 0.25 -4.78
C PHE A 92 -3.23 0.84 -5.59
N ALA A 93 -2.80 0.15 -6.65
CA ALA A 93 -1.70 0.64 -7.49
C ALA A 93 -2.05 1.99 -8.12
N ASP A 94 -3.26 2.13 -8.66
CA ASP A 94 -3.73 3.40 -9.23
C ASP A 94 -3.75 4.51 -8.18
N ALA A 95 -4.27 4.23 -7.00
CA ALA A 95 -4.32 5.19 -5.90
C ALA A 95 -2.92 5.62 -5.46
N LEU A 96 -1.98 4.67 -5.39
CA LEU A 96 -0.60 4.94 -4.99
C LEU A 96 0.14 5.75 -6.05
N HIS A 97 0.03 5.37 -7.34
CA HIS A 97 0.61 6.14 -8.44
C HIS A 97 0.12 7.58 -8.41
N HIS A 98 -1.17 7.77 -8.20
CA HIS A 98 -1.80 9.08 -8.14
C HIS A 98 -1.29 9.90 -6.95
N ALA A 99 -1.24 9.31 -5.77
CA ALA A 99 -0.73 9.98 -4.58
C ALA A 99 0.75 10.38 -4.71
N LEU A 100 1.55 9.54 -5.38
CA LEU A 100 2.95 9.84 -5.64
C LEU A 100 3.16 10.91 -6.72
N SER A 101 2.10 11.33 -7.39
CA SER A 101 2.14 12.35 -8.44
C SER A 101 1.75 13.74 -7.93
N GLU A 102 1.73 13.94 -6.61
CA GLU A 102 1.45 15.25 -6.01
C GLU A 102 2.39 16.32 -6.62
N GLY A 103 1.83 17.48 -6.95
CA GLY A 103 2.58 18.56 -7.57
C GLY A 103 2.65 18.52 -9.10
N CYS A 104 2.19 17.43 -9.72
CA CYS A 104 2.08 17.36 -11.17
C CYS A 104 0.82 18.12 -11.66
N VAL A 105 0.85 18.57 -12.90
CA VAL A 105 -0.27 19.32 -13.51
C VAL A 105 -1.50 18.43 -13.68
N ASP A 106 -1.28 17.21 -14.14
CA ASP A 106 -2.34 16.20 -14.29
C ASP A 106 -1.75 14.79 -14.20
N PHE A 107 -2.64 13.82 -14.13
CA PHE A 107 -2.32 12.38 -14.20
C PHE A 107 -3.09 11.81 -15.40
N LEU A 108 -2.36 11.38 -16.41
CA LEU A 108 -2.96 10.92 -17.65
C LEU A 108 -3.13 9.41 -17.67
N SER A 109 -4.31 8.95 -18.07
CA SER A 109 -4.62 7.53 -18.18
C SER A 109 -5.67 7.28 -19.26
N PHE A 110 -5.54 6.16 -19.97
CA PHE A 110 -6.58 5.68 -20.87
C PHE A 110 -7.64 4.82 -20.14
N ASP A 111 -7.45 4.55 -18.85
CA ASP A 111 -8.37 3.72 -18.06
C ASP A 111 -9.66 4.50 -17.74
N ASP A 112 -10.75 4.14 -18.41
CA ASP A 112 -12.06 4.77 -18.22
C ASP A 112 -12.57 4.65 -16.78
N HIS A 113 -12.35 3.51 -16.13
CA HIS A 113 -12.79 3.29 -14.76
C HIS A 113 -12.08 4.23 -13.79
N LEU A 114 -10.78 4.40 -13.97
CA LEU A 114 -9.98 5.30 -13.14
C LEU A 114 -10.42 6.75 -13.32
N VAL A 115 -10.58 7.20 -14.56
CA VAL A 115 -11.02 8.57 -14.88
C VAL A 115 -12.40 8.87 -14.28
N LYS A 116 -13.34 7.93 -14.44
CA LYS A 116 -14.71 8.09 -13.90
C LYS A 116 -14.71 8.07 -12.36
N ARG A 117 -13.92 7.22 -11.74
CA ARG A 117 -13.81 7.17 -10.29
C ARG A 117 -13.25 8.47 -9.73
N ALA A 118 -12.21 9.01 -10.34
CA ALA A 118 -11.61 10.28 -9.93
C ALA A 118 -12.58 11.45 -10.07
N ALA A 119 -13.43 11.44 -11.10
CA ALA A 119 -14.46 12.48 -11.29
C ALA A 119 -15.50 12.47 -10.16
N ARG A 120 -15.77 11.32 -9.57
CA ARG A 120 -16.72 11.20 -8.44
C ARG A 120 -16.11 11.64 -7.12
N SER A 121 -14.87 11.26 -6.87
CA SER A 121 -14.20 11.51 -5.59
C SER A 121 -12.69 11.38 -5.77
N SER A 122 -11.99 12.50 -5.74
CA SER A 122 -10.53 12.52 -5.77
C SER A 122 -10.04 13.57 -4.77
N PRO A 123 -8.98 13.25 -4.00
CA PRO A 123 -8.36 14.22 -3.11
C PRO A 123 -7.86 15.44 -3.88
N LYS A 124 -8.18 16.64 -3.40
CA LYS A 124 -7.79 17.90 -4.06
C LYS A 124 -6.29 18.15 -4.07
N ALA A 125 -5.55 17.51 -3.14
CA ALA A 125 -4.10 17.62 -3.04
C ALA A 125 -3.37 16.97 -4.24
N PHE A 126 -4.04 16.08 -4.96
CA PHE A 126 -3.46 15.33 -6.07
C PHE A 126 -3.95 15.87 -7.42
N PRO A 127 -3.19 15.65 -8.50
CA PRO A 127 -3.54 16.21 -9.80
C PRO A 127 -4.84 15.60 -10.34
N PRO A 128 -5.58 16.34 -11.20
CA PRO A 128 -6.75 15.77 -11.85
C PRO A 128 -6.37 14.60 -12.75
N ILE A 129 -7.19 13.54 -12.75
CA ILE A 129 -6.99 12.38 -13.60
C ILE A 129 -7.84 12.55 -14.85
N ARG A 130 -7.22 12.49 -16.02
CA ARG A 130 -7.90 12.68 -17.28
C ARG A 130 -7.28 11.88 -18.41
N LYS A 131 -8.02 11.72 -19.49
CA LYS A 131 -7.49 11.13 -20.72
C LYS A 131 -6.60 12.13 -21.44
N PRO A 132 -5.56 11.63 -22.13
CA PRO A 132 -4.73 12.50 -22.98
C PRO A 132 -5.52 13.04 -24.19
#